data_352c060289c73eb2626a8621682e841f
#
_entry.id   352c060289c73eb2626a8621682e841f
#
_cell.length_a   1.000
_cell.length_b   1.000
_cell.length_c   1.000
_cell.angle_alpha   90.00
_cell.angle_beta   90.00
_cell.angle_gamma   90.00
#
_symmetry.space_group_name_H-M   'P 1'
#
loop_
_entity.id
_entity.type
_entity.pdbx_description
1 polymer ?
#
loop_
_entity_poly.entity_id
_entity_poly.type
_entity_poly.pdbx_seq_one_letter_code
_entity_poly.pdbx_strand_id
1 'polypeptide(L)'
;MPLRIQLISAAAAALFVAACSKQQAQQQPPPPEVGVVVVHPGSVPLVREASGRLAPTRASDVRARVAGVLQKRLYKEGSMVKEGQPLLVIDPAPFRAQLAAASANLEQADAAATNARVTASRNRELSKQQLVSRRELDDSEALERSTAAQVSAARAQVQTARINLGYATVSAPISGRATQLRVLEGALVGQGDATLLTTIEQVDPIYVYFDQPASEFERLQRAQASGAVTLSEGNLAEVRLKRGDGTLYDEKGTLDFSDYSVNPTTGAVAFRGKIANPDRLLLPGMYVTVRLTAGTLNNGFRVPQLAVQRDGQGPFVLTVGADGKVAQKRVETVAVVDNDWVVSSGLADGDQVIVSGLQKVQPGGPAKAAVVPAPGAPPTGQPAQPEKPDAPATST
;
A
#
# COMPACT_ATOMS: atom_id res chain seq x y z
N MET A 1 90.69 -57.12 31.92
CA MET A 1 89.81 -57.59 30.78
C MET A 1 88.35 -57.05 30.83
N PRO A 2 88.08 -55.84 31.34
CA PRO A 2 86.68 -55.31 31.16
C PRO A 2 86.54 -54.13 30.22
N LEU A 3 87.59 -53.56 29.64
CA LEU A 3 87.54 -52.33 28.84
C LEU A 3 87.05 -52.46 27.38
N ARG A 4 87.05 -53.70 26.86
CA ARG A 4 86.65 -53.97 25.44
C ARG A 4 85.13 -54.21 25.23
N ILE A 5 84.43 -54.55 26.27
CA ILE A 5 82.96 -54.81 26.18
C ILE A 5 82.15 -53.51 26.24
N GLN A 6 82.64 -52.45 26.91
CA GLN A 6 81.98 -51.17 26.95
C GLN A 6 82.00 -50.35 25.66
N LEU A 7 83.06 -50.57 24.80
CA LEU A 7 83.17 -49.88 23.52
C LEU A 7 82.25 -50.46 22.45
N ILE A 8 81.87 -51.72 22.52
CA ILE A 8 80.95 -52.37 21.57
C ILE A 8 79.51 -52.01 21.88
N SER A 9 79.16 -51.84 23.16
CA SER A 9 77.80 -51.39 23.55
C SER A 9 77.51 -49.95 23.18
N ALA A 10 78.49 -49.04 23.18
CA ALA A 10 78.34 -47.64 22.81
C ALA A 10 78.18 -47.46 21.30
N ALA A 11 78.85 -48.29 20.46
CA ALA A 11 78.71 -48.26 19.00
C ALA A 11 77.35 -48.80 18.52
N ALA A 12 76.77 -49.81 19.17
CA ALA A 12 75.43 -50.34 18.85
C ALA A 12 74.31 -49.37 19.22
N ALA A 13 74.48 -48.61 20.31
CA ALA A 13 73.47 -47.60 20.70
C ALA A 13 73.52 -46.39 19.77
N ALA A 14 74.62 -45.99 19.20
CA ALA A 14 74.74 -44.88 18.25
C ALA A 14 74.14 -45.22 16.86
N LEU A 15 74.11 -46.46 16.42
CA LEU A 15 73.46 -46.88 15.19
C LEU A 15 71.93 -46.96 15.24
N PHE A 16 71.33 -47.13 16.45
CA PHE A 16 69.89 -47.15 16.62
C PHE A 16 69.28 -45.75 16.64
N VAL A 17 70.02 -44.71 16.98
CA VAL A 17 69.49 -43.31 17.01
C VAL A 17 69.49 -42.69 15.58
N ALA A 18 70.33 -43.20 14.64
CA ALA A 18 70.35 -42.69 13.26
C ALA A 18 69.27 -43.25 12.34
N ALA A 19 68.49 -44.27 12.76
CA ALA A 19 67.43 -44.88 11.96
C ALA A 19 66.05 -44.30 12.12
N CYS A 20 65.80 -43.32 13.02
CA CYS A 20 64.48 -42.74 13.29
C CYS A 20 64.26 -41.33 12.74
N SER A 21 65.11 -40.79 11.90
CA SER A 21 64.90 -39.50 11.23
C SER A 21 64.51 -39.59 9.74
N LYS A 22 63.66 -40.54 9.38
CA LYS A 22 62.81 -40.32 8.20
C LYS A 22 61.69 -39.39 8.63
N GLN A 23 61.90 -38.08 8.50
CA GLN A 23 60.91 -37.05 8.52
C GLN A 23 59.87 -37.44 7.45
N GLN A 24 58.77 -38.06 7.91
CA GLN A 24 57.60 -38.22 7.10
C GLN A 24 57.20 -36.81 6.69
N ALA A 25 57.41 -36.46 5.43
CA ALA A 25 56.77 -35.31 4.84
C ALA A 25 55.26 -35.46 5.14
N GLN A 26 54.77 -34.67 6.10
CA GLN A 26 53.36 -34.58 6.43
C GLN A 26 52.66 -34.26 5.11
N GLN A 27 52.08 -35.28 4.47
CA GLN A 27 51.18 -35.04 3.35
C GLN A 27 50.09 -34.14 3.89
N GLN A 28 50.14 -32.84 3.56
CA GLN A 28 49.08 -31.92 3.84
C GLN A 28 47.80 -32.54 3.27
N PRO A 29 46.78 -32.71 4.07
CA PRO A 29 45.51 -33.23 3.57
C PRO A 29 45.09 -32.40 2.35
N PRO A 30 44.53 -33.02 1.33
CA PRO A 30 44.11 -32.29 0.14
C PRO A 30 43.19 -31.14 0.53
N PRO A 31 43.34 -29.95 -0.10
CA PRO A 31 42.54 -28.78 0.24
C PRO A 31 41.07 -29.15 0.21
N PRO A 32 40.29 -28.78 1.23
CA PRO A 32 38.87 -29.09 1.33
C PRO A 32 38.12 -28.50 0.13
N GLU A 33 37.27 -29.30 -0.47
CA GLU A 33 36.42 -28.85 -1.58
C GLU A 33 35.24 -28.05 -1.03
N VAL A 34 35.00 -26.81 -1.54
CA VAL A 34 33.96 -25.88 -1.16
C VAL A 34 33.16 -25.46 -2.37
N GLY A 35 31.82 -25.38 -2.20
CA GLY A 35 30.96 -24.82 -3.25
C GLY A 35 31.02 -23.30 -3.24
N VAL A 36 31.30 -22.74 -4.41
CA VAL A 36 31.38 -21.29 -4.60
C VAL A 36 30.37 -20.80 -5.63
N VAL A 37 29.88 -19.58 -5.44
CA VAL A 37 29.12 -18.83 -6.44
C VAL A 37 29.96 -17.64 -6.87
N VAL A 38 30.11 -17.47 -8.18
CA VAL A 38 30.73 -16.28 -8.75
C VAL A 38 29.75 -15.16 -8.75
N VAL A 39 30.12 -14.03 -8.10
CA VAL A 39 29.23 -12.88 -8.00
C VAL A 39 29.63 -11.80 -8.99
N HIS A 40 28.61 -11.21 -9.63
CA HIS A 40 28.76 -10.10 -10.57
C HIS A 40 27.94 -8.92 -10.12
N PRO A 41 28.43 -7.68 -10.30
CA PRO A 41 27.63 -6.48 -10.01
C PRO A 41 26.46 -6.38 -10.99
N GLY A 42 25.31 -6.01 -10.48
CA GLY A 42 24.10 -5.86 -11.27
C GLY A 42 23.16 -4.82 -10.69
N SER A 43 22.16 -4.48 -11.49
CA SER A 43 21.06 -3.64 -11.07
C SER A 43 20.08 -4.46 -10.22
N VAL A 44 19.97 -4.16 -8.93
CA VAL A 44 19.15 -4.93 -8.00
C VAL A 44 18.04 -4.06 -7.45
N PRO A 45 16.74 -4.42 -7.66
CA PRO A 45 15.62 -3.66 -7.09
C PRO A 45 15.64 -3.75 -5.56
N LEU A 46 15.50 -2.60 -4.90
CA LEU A 46 15.39 -2.50 -3.45
C LEU A 46 13.93 -2.67 -3.05
N VAL A 47 13.55 -3.90 -2.75
CA VAL A 47 12.21 -4.24 -2.28
C VAL A 47 12.18 -4.19 -0.76
N ARG A 48 11.18 -3.52 -0.22
CA ARG A 48 10.87 -3.47 1.22
C ARG A 48 9.50 -4.07 1.48
N GLU A 49 9.39 -4.87 2.51
CA GLU A 49 8.13 -5.41 2.96
C GLU A 49 7.67 -4.69 4.24
N ALA A 50 6.39 -4.37 4.28
CA ALA A 50 5.74 -3.77 5.44
C ALA A 50 4.35 -4.36 5.62
N SER A 51 3.87 -4.40 6.86
CA SER A 51 2.47 -4.69 7.13
C SER A 51 1.62 -3.47 6.78
N GLY A 52 0.60 -3.65 5.97
CA GLY A 52 -0.32 -2.61 5.57
C GLY A 52 -1.77 -2.96 5.89
N ARG A 53 -2.61 -1.93 5.97
CA ARG A 53 -4.05 -2.06 6.15
C ARG A 53 -4.77 -1.42 4.98
N LEU A 54 -5.71 -2.15 4.40
CA LEU A 54 -6.54 -1.66 3.30
C LEU A 54 -7.61 -0.69 3.80
N ALA A 55 -7.87 0.34 3.02
CA ALA A 55 -8.92 1.32 3.28
C ALA A 55 -9.61 1.74 1.97
N PRO A 56 -10.88 2.14 2.01
CA PRO A 56 -11.55 2.65 0.82
C PRO A 56 -10.91 3.96 0.36
N THR A 57 -10.93 4.24 -0.95
CA THR A 57 -10.46 5.53 -1.48
C THR A 57 -11.36 6.68 -1.08
N ARG A 58 -12.65 6.42 -0.98
CA ARG A 58 -13.67 7.36 -0.47
C ARG A 58 -14.67 6.60 0.38
N ALA A 59 -15.01 7.15 1.53
CA ALA A 59 -16.09 6.66 2.36
C ALA A 59 -17.01 7.85 2.70
N SER A 60 -18.31 7.64 2.65
CA SER A 60 -19.28 8.67 2.99
C SER A 60 -20.37 8.09 3.86
N ASP A 61 -20.53 8.67 5.04
CA ASP A 61 -21.65 8.40 5.93
C ASP A 61 -22.93 8.99 5.37
N VAL A 62 -23.94 8.18 5.22
CA VAL A 62 -25.29 8.57 4.86
C VAL A 62 -26.11 8.76 6.13
N ARG A 63 -26.46 10.01 6.44
CA ARG A 63 -27.17 10.38 7.66
C ARG A 63 -28.51 11.00 7.35
N ALA A 64 -29.50 10.80 8.24
CA ALA A 64 -30.80 11.47 8.16
C ALA A 64 -30.63 12.98 8.35
N ARG A 65 -31.16 13.76 7.39
CA ARG A 65 -31.12 15.23 7.42
C ARG A 65 -32.43 15.85 7.95
N VAL A 66 -33.50 15.04 8.03
CA VAL A 66 -34.80 15.41 8.56
C VAL A 66 -35.27 14.35 9.55
N ALA A 67 -36.04 14.74 10.53
CA ALA A 67 -36.62 13.85 11.50
C ALA A 67 -37.91 13.20 10.96
N GLY A 68 -38.02 11.87 11.11
CA GLY A 68 -39.19 11.12 10.67
C GLY A 68 -39.02 9.62 10.80
N VAL A 69 -40.06 8.87 10.50
CA VAL A 69 -40.03 7.41 10.52
C VAL A 69 -39.40 6.89 9.24
N LEU A 70 -38.41 6.00 9.35
CA LEU A 70 -37.81 5.31 8.20
C LEU A 70 -38.82 4.33 7.60
N GLN A 71 -39.37 4.65 6.44
CA GLN A 71 -40.49 3.92 5.86
C GLN A 71 -40.05 2.72 5.01
N LYS A 72 -39.01 2.93 4.18
CA LYS A 72 -38.60 1.90 3.19
C LYS A 72 -37.15 2.01 2.81
N ARG A 73 -36.51 0.84 2.60
CA ARG A 73 -35.22 0.70 1.96
C ARG A 73 -35.38 0.35 0.48
N LEU A 74 -34.65 1.06 -0.39
CA LEU A 74 -34.71 0.92 -1.85
C LEU A 74 -33.48 0.23 -2.45
N TYR A 75 -32.44 -0.06 -1.65
CA TYR A 75 -31.22 -0.72 -2.07
C TYR A 75 -31.05 -2.07 -1.39
N LYS A 76 -30.20 -2.94 -2.00
CA LYS A 76 -29.76 -4.17 -1.37
C LYS A 76 -28.46 -3.93 -0.62
N GLU A 77 -28.39 -4.33 0.64
CA GLU A 77 -27.15 -4.22 1.44
C GLU A 77 -26.00 -4.94 0.78
N GLY A 78 -24.82 -4.33 0.81
CA GLY A 78 -23.64 -4.86 0.13
C GLY A 78 -23.62 -4.67 -1.39
N SER A 79 -24.68 -4.12 -2.01
CA SER A 79 -24.70 -3.85 -3.46
C SER A 79 -23.99 -2.54 -3.83
N MET A 80 -23.62 -2.46 -5.11
CA MET A 80 -23.12 -1.21 -5.68
C MET A 80 -24.26 -0.24 -5.93
N VAL A 81 -24.05 1.01 -5.56
CA VAL A 81 -24.97 2.13 -5.78
C VAL A 81 -24.28 3.25 -6.55
N LYS A 82 -25.04 4.02 -7.31
CA LYS A 82 -24.56 5.19 -8.03
C LYS A 82 -24.84 6.46 -7.23
N GLU A 83 -23.99 7.46 -7.38
CA GLU A 83 -24.24 8.79 -6.85
C GLU A 83 -25.62 9.31 -7.28
N GLY A 84 -26.38 9.91 -6.33
CA GLY A 84 -27.76 10.35 -6.53
C GLY A 84 -28.82 9.24 -6.48
N GLN A 85 -28.45 7.95 -6.46
CA GLN A 85 -29.41 6.85 -6.38
C GLN A 85 -30.18 6.91 -5.05
N PRO A 86 -31.55 6.86 -5.08
CA PRO A 86 -32.34 6.76 -3.88
C PRO A 86 -32.05 5.48 -3.10
N LEU A 87 -31.76 5.60 -1.82
CA LEU A 87 -31.43 4.50 -0.91
C LEU A 87 -32.54 4.20 0.09
N LEU A 88 -33.08 5.26 0.70
CA LEU A 88 -34.02 5.16 1.80
C LEU A 88 -35.11 6.21 1.66
N VAL A 89 -36.28 5.92 2.20
CA VAL A 89 -37.42 6.85 2.26
C VAL A 89 -37.81 7.03 3.72
N ILE A 90 -37.72 8.26 4.20
CA ILE A 90 -38.29 8.72 5.46
C ILE A 90 -39.70 9.16 5.12
N ASP A 91 -40.68 8.93 6.01
CA ASP A 91 -42.07 9.24 5.74
C ASP A 91 -42.24 10.67 5.16
N PRO A 92 -42.65 10.81 3.88
CA PRO A 92 -42.75 12.11 3.22
C PRO A 92 -44.08 12.82 3.50
N ALA A 93 -45.04 12.17 4.14
CA ALA A 93 -46.38 12.72 4.31
C ALA A 93 -46.41 14.07 5.09
N PRO A 94 -45.70 14.21 6.22
CA PRO A 94 -45.64 15.48 6.94
C PRO A 94 -45.02 16.61 6.10
N PHE A 95 -43.95 16.29 5.32
CA PHE A 95 -43.23 17.27 4.48
C PHE A 95 -44.09 17.70 3.28
N ARG A 96 -44.89 16.78 2.70
CA ARG A 96 -45.83 17.11 1.63
C ARG A 96 -46.92 18.08 2.15
N ALA A 97 -47.45 17.83 3.35
CA ALA A 97 -48.43 18.71 3.97
C ALA A 97 -47.85 20.13 4.24
N GLN A 98 -46.57 20.17 4.73
CA GLN A 98 -45.90 21.46 4.94
C GLN A 98 -45.66 22.20 3.62
N LEU A 99 -45.27 21.51 2.55
CA LEU A 99 -45.11 22.12 1.24
C LEU A 99 -46.48 22.67 0.70
N ALA A 100 -47.54 21.88 0.84
CA ALA A 100 -48.87 22.31 0.43
C ALA A 100 -49.34 23.58 1.20
N ALA A 101 -49.13 23.62 2.50
CA ALA A 101 -49.45 24.79 3.33
C ALA A 101 -48.61 26.03 2.91
N ALA A 102 -47.31 25.86 2.70
CA ALA A 102 -46.43 26.95 2.22
C ALA A 102 -46.85 27.45 0.83
N SER A 103 -47.27 26.56 -0.06
CA SER A 103 -47.75 26.91 -1.40
C SER A 103 -49.05 27.70 -1.35
N ALA A 104 -50.01 27.33 -0.48
CA ALA A 104 -51.26 28.08 -0.29
C ALA A 104 -50.99 29.49 0.26
N ASN A 105 -50.05 29.65 1.20
CA ASN A 105 -49.63 30.96 1.70
C ASN A 105 -49.01 31.84 0.59
N LEU A 106 -48.25 31.25 -0.33
CA LEU A 106 -47.70 31.97 -1.46
C LEU A 106 -48.81 32.45 -2.42
N GLU A 107 -49.80 31.60 -2.72
CA GLU A 107 -50.95 31.98 -3.56
C GLU A 107 -51.73 33.14 -2.96
N GLN A 108 -51.93 33.13 -1.62
CA GLN A 108 -52.58 34.24 -0.91
C GLN A 108 -51.74 35.53 -1.02
N ALA A 109 -50.43 35.46 -0.84
CA ALA A 109 -49.54 36.63 -0.96
C ALA A 109 -49.49 37.16 -2.39
N ASP A 110 -49.45 36.29 -3.40
CA ASP A 110 -49.48 36.68 -4.82
C ASP A 110 -50.79 37.37 -5.19
N ALA A 111 -51.96 36.92 -4.67
CA ALA A 111 -53.25 37.58 -4.87
C ALA A 111 -53.27 38.98 -4.24
N ALA A 112 -52.77 39.14 -3.00
CA ALA A 112 -52.66 40.42 -2.35
C ALA A 112 -51.73 41.40 -3.09
N ALA A 113 -50.57 40.93 -3.55
CA ALA A 113 -49.62 41.72 -4.30
C ALA A 113 -50.18 42.16 -5.68
N THR A 114 -50.95 41.27 -6.31
CA THR A 114 -51.63 41.59 -7.57
C THR A 114 -52.62 42.71 -7.40
N ASN A 115 -53.46 42.66 -6.35
CA ASN A 115 -54.44 43.70 -6.06
C ASN A 115 -53.76 45.04 -5.73
N ALA A 116 -52.71 45.04 -4.89
CA ALA A 116 -51.96 46.24 -4.54
C ALA A 116 -51.28 46.87 -5.78
N ARG A 117 -50.72 46.06 -6.65
CA ARG A 117 -50.10 46.50 -7.91
C ARG A 117 -51.09 47.14 -8.85
N VAL A 118 -52.29 46.56 -9.03
CA VAL A 118 -53.37 47.13 -9.85
C VAL A 118 -53.83 48.47 -9.28
N THR A 119 -53.98 48.56 -7.94
CA THR A 119 -54.39 49.80 -7.26
C THR A 119 -53.30 50.88 -7.43
N ALA A 120 -52.06 50.59 -7.17
CA ALA A 120 -50.95 51.52 -7.31
C ALA A 120 -50.79 52.01 -8.79
N SER A 121 -50.93 51.08 -9.74
CA SER A 121 -50.94 51.45 -11.17
C SER A 121 -52.04 52.40 -11.54
N ARG A 122 -53.25 52.15 -11.05
CA ARG A 122 -54.42 53.06 -11.26
C ARG A 122 -54.20 54.45 -10.62
N ASN A 123 -53.65 54.46 -9.40
CA ASN A 123 -53.39 55.73 -8.69
C ASN A 123 -52.27 56.52 -9.39
N ARG A 124 -51.30 55.90 -9.92
CA ARG A 124 -50.23 56.56 -10.75
C ARG A 124 -50.88 57.28 -11.98
N GLU A 125 -51.78 56.62 -12.71
CA GLU A 125 -52.43 57.24 -13.84
C GLU A 125 -53.35 58.38 -13.43
N LEU A 126 -54.15 58.24 -12.36
CA LEU A 126 -55.04 59.30 -11.81
C LEU A 126 -54.23 60.47 -11.27
N SER A 127 -53.07 60.25 -10.65
CA SER A 127 -52.18 61.31 -10.16
C SER A 127 -51.64 62.19 -11.28
N LYS A 128 -51.33 61.64 -12.49
CA LYS A 128 -50.97 62.43 -13.66
C LYS A 128 -52.04 63.39 -14.07
N GLN A 129 -53.32 63.06 -13.81
CA GLN A 129 -54.50 63.88 -14.07
C GLN A 129 -54.92 64.76 -12.88
N GLN A 130 -54.11 64.74 -11.78
CA GLN A 130 -54.37 65.45 -10.53
C GLN A 130 -55.67 65.03 -9.80
N LEU A 131 -56.16 63.80 -10.03
CA LEU A 131 -57.42 63.28 -9.50
C LEU A 131 -57.30 62.54 -8.17
N VAL A 132 -56.06 62.31 -7.69
CA VAL A 132 -55.77 61.71 -6.39
C VAL A 132 -54.69 62.51 -5.64
N SER A 133 -54.70 62.44 -4.31
CA SER A 133 -53.74 63.12 -3.45
C SER A 133 -52.38 62.43 -3.51
N ARG A 134 -51.31 63.19 -3.26
CA ARG A 134 -49.90 62.61 -3.18
C ARG A 134 -49.84 61.55 -2.07
N ARG A 135 -50.52 61.79 -0.93
CA ARG A 135 -50.56 60.83 0.17
C ARG A 135 -51.16 59.46 -0.27
N GLU A 136 -52.25 59.50 -1.00
CA GLU A 136 -52.92 58.28 -1.49
C GLU A 136 -52.06 57.49 -2.54
N LEU A 137 -51.33 58.23 -3.36
CA LEU A 137 -50.38 57.61 -4.25
C LEU A 137 -49.20 56.94 -3.47
N ASP A 138 -48.61 57.69 -2.50
CA ASP A 138 -47.52 57.20 -1.67
C ASP A 138 -47.94 55.97 -0.85
N ASP A 139 -49.12 55.94 -0.28
CA ASP A 139 -49.71 54.85 0.50
C ASP A 139 -49.93 53.63 -0.39
N SER A 140 -50.45 53.79 -1.61
CA SER A 140 -50.64 52.67 -2.57
C SER A 140 -49.33 52.08 -3.07
N GLU A 141 -48.32 52.90 -3.31
CA GLU A 141 -47.01 52.44 -3.68
C GLU A 141 -46.27 51.75 -2.53
N ALA A 142 -46.41 52.22 -1.31
CA ALA A 142 -45.88 51.58 -0.11
C ALA A 142 -46.52 50.19 0.09
N LEU A 143 -47.85 50.07 -0.14
CA LEU A 143 -48.54 48.80 -0.08
C LEU A 143 -48.10 47.85 -1.19
N GLU A 144 -47.91 48.32 -2.43
CA GLU A 144 -47.35 47.49 -3.52
C GLU A 144 -45.99 46.94 -3.15
N ARG A 145 -45.08 47.77 -2.62
CA ARG A 145 -43.75 47.32 -2.20
C ARG A 145 -43.83 46.31 -1.04
N SER A 146 -44.66 46.56 -0.05
CA SER A 146 -44.85 45.69 1.11
C SER A 146 -45.39 44.32 0.71
N THR A 147 -46.44 44.26 -0.14
CA THR A 147 -47.01 42.99 -0.62
C THR A 147 -46.07 42.24 -1.53
N ALA A 148 -45.27 42.91 -2.36
CA ALA A 148 -44.23 42.29 -3.15
C ALA A 148 -43.14 41.65 -2.26
N ALA A 149 -42.76 42.26 -1.15
CA ALA A 149 -41.84 41.68 -0.17
C ALA A 149 -42.46 40.45 0.53
N GLN A 150 -43.76 40.45 0.82
CA GLN A 150 -44.49 39.28 1.38
C GLN A 150 -44.46 38.08 0.39
N VAL A 151 -44.65 38.31 -0.90
CA VAL A 151 -44.51 37.26 -1.92
C VAL A 151 -43.10 36.65 -1.90
N SER A 152 -42.07 37.49 -1.82
CA SER A 152 -40.70 37.03 -1.74
C SER A 152 -40.42 36.16 -0.50
N ALA A 153 -40.97 36.55 0.65
CA ALA A 153 -40.90 35.79 1.90
C ALA A 153 -41.61 34.43 1.78
N ALA A 154 -42.84 34.43 1.23
CA ALA A 154 -43.62 33.21 1.03
C ALA A 154 -42.95 32.25 0.03
N ARG A 155 -42.31 32.75 -1.04
CA ARG A 155 -41.51 31.93 -1.97
C ARG A 155 -40.32 31.24 -1.27
N ALA A 156 -39.63 31.95 -0.37
CA ALA A 156 -38.56 31.36 0.42
C ALA A 156 -39.06 30.22 1.33
N GLN A 157 -40.28 30.37 1.93
CA GLN A 157 -40.89 29.30 2.73
C GLN A 157 -41.25 28.08 1.89
N VAL A 158 -41.80 28.24 0.68
CA VAL A 158 -42.05 27.14 -0.27
C VAL A 158 -40.72 26.41 -0.61
N GLN A 159 -39.67 27.19 -0.86
CA GLN A 159 -38.37 26.59 -1.17
C GLN A 159 -37.81 25.78 0.00
N THR A 160 -37.93 26.28 1.23
CA THR A 160 -37.50 25.54 2.44
C THR A 160 -38.30 24.24 2.61
N ALA A 161 -39.64 24.30 2.46
CA ALA A 161 -40.47 23.10 2.54
C ALA A 161 -40.15 22.07 1.43
N ARG A 162 -39.84 22.54 0.24
CA ARG A 162 -39.42 21.68 -0.88
C ARG A 162 -38.08 20.98 -0.60
N ILE A 163 -37.12 21.71 -0.02
CA ILE A 163 -35.82 21.16 0.37
C ILE A 163 -36.01 20.06 1.43
N ASN A 164 -36.82 20.32 2.46
CA ASN A 164 -37.12 19.34 3.52
C ASN A 164 -37.81 18.09 2.95
N LEU A 165 -38.75 18.25 2.03
CA LEU A 165 -39.38 17.13 1.34
C LEU A 165 -38.35 16.35 0.51
N GLY A 166 -37.40 17.04 -0.13
CA GLY A 166 -36.27 16.38 -0.83
C GLY A 166 -35.40 15.54 0.09
N TYR A 167 -35.14 15.98 1.30
CA TYR A 167 -34.40 15.26 2.31
C TYR A 167 -35.10 14.01 2.86
N ALA A 168 -36.42 13.91 2.71
CA ALA A 168 -37.16 12.70 3.04
C ALA A 168 -36.78 11.50 2.12
N THR A 169 -36.27 11.77 0.95
CA THR A 169 -35.64 10.74 0.09
C THR A 169 -34.14 10.82 0.25
N VAL A 170 -33.56 9.86 0.94
CA VAL A 170 -32.14 9.79 1.21
C VAL A 170 -31.44 9.13 0.03
N SER A 171 -30.55 9.84 -0.66
CA SER A 171 -29.77 9.34 -1.81
C SER A 171 -28.29 9.18 -1.49
N ALA A 172 -27.62 8.38 -2.33
CA ALA A 172 -26.20 8.12 -2.26
C ALA A 172 -25.39 9.40 -2.56
N PRO A 173 -24.49 9.86 -1.66
CA PRO A 173 -23.65 11.03 -1.89
C PRO A 173 -22.44 10.74 -2.81
N ILE A 174 -22.07 9.48 -2.96
CA ILE A 174 -20.98 9.00 -3.84
C ILE A 174 -21.37 7.65 -4.45
N SER A 175 -20.76 7.30 -5.56
CA SER A 175 -20.85 5.94 -6.11
C SER A 175 -19.92 5.01 -5.32
N GLY A 176 -20.41 3.80 -4.97
CA GLY A 176 -19.64 2.83 -4.20
C GLY A 176 -20.50 1.67 -3.70
N ARG A 177 -19.94 0.85 -2.81
CA ARG A 177 -20.63 -0.25 -2.16
C ARG A 177 -21.35 0.27 -0.91
N ALA A 178 -22.66 0.11 -0.86
CA ALA A 178 -23.45 0.46 0.32
C ALA A 178 -23.32 -0.65 1.37
N THR A 179 -22.98 -0.28 2.60
CA THR A 179 -22.86 -1.22 3.72
C THR A 179 -24.24 -1.60 4.26
N GLN A 180 -24.28 -2.34 5.36
CA GLN A 180 -25.52 -2.67 6.06
C GLN A 180 -26.25 -1.43 6.58
N LEU A 181 -27.56 -1.50 6.67
CA LEU A 181 -28.39 -0.50 7.32
C LEU A 181 -28.18 -0.55 8.84
N ARG A 182 -27.94 0.61 9.45
CA ARG A 182 -27.71 0.72 10.92
C ARG A 182 -29.00 0.84 11.72
N VAL A 183 -30.10 1.17 11.06
CA VAL A 183 -31.41 1.45 11.67
C VAL A 183 -32.47 0.68 10.91
N LEU A 184 -33.37 0.02 11.60
CA LEU A 184 -34.43 -0.79 10.99
C LEU A 184 -35.55 0.08 10.42
N GLU A 185 -36.27 -0.43 9.42
CA GLU A 185 -37.52 0.16 8.93
C GLU A 185 -38.56 0.26 10.09
N GLY A 186 -39.26 1.35 10.13
CA GLY A 186 -40.17 1.71 11.23
C GLY A 186 -39.54 2.53 12.37
N ALA A 187 -38.22 2.65 12.41
CA ALA A 187 -37.55 3.42 13.44
C ALA A 187 -37.65 4.95 13.18
N LEU A 188 -37.67 5.73 14.24
CA LEU A 188 -37.59 7.18 14.18
C LEU A 188 -36.13 7.61 14.01
N VAL A 189 -35.84 8.42 13.00
CA VAL A 189 -34.49 8.91 12.67
C VAL A 189 -34.45 10.43 12.65
N GLY A 190 -33.24 11.01 12.73
CA GLY A 190 -33.05 12.47 12.60
C GLY A 190 -33.50 13.28 13.81
N GLN A 191 -33.76 12.67 14.98
CA GLN A 191 -34.03 13.37 16.22
C GLN A 191 -32.75 13.58 17.03
N GLY A 192 -32.46 14.82 17.42
CA GLY A 192 -31.22 15.17 18.11
C GLY A 192 -30.04 15.16 17.14
N ASP A 193 -29.15 14.17 17.25
CA ASP A 193 -28.01 14.00 16.33
C ASP A 193 -28.44 13.38 15.00
N ALA A 194 -27.73 13.75 13.93
CA ALA A 194 -27.97 13.20 12.60
C ALA A 194 -27.70 11.68 12.59
N THR A 195 -28.77 10.89 12.66
CA THR A 195 -28.72 9.42 12.74
C THR A 195 -27.96 8.82 11.54
N LEU A 196 -26.95 8.03 11.82
CA LEU A 196 -26.22 7.27 10.79
C LEU A 196 -27.11 6.15 10.26
N LEU A 197 -27.38 6.15 8.96
CA LEU A 197 -28.23 5.18 8.29
C LEU A 197 -27.40 4.06 7.65
N THR A 198 -26.42 4.40 6.83
CA THR A 198 -25.48 3.48 6.18
C THR A 198 -24.21 4.24 5.81
N THR A 199 -23.16 3.50 5.40
CA THR A 199 -21.93 4.07 4.84
C THR A 199 -21.78 3.57 3.40
N ILE A 200 -21.31 4.43 2.50
CA ILE A 200 -20.98 4.05 1.14
C ILE A 200 -19.47 4.13 0.99
N GLU A 201 -18.87 3.06 0.51
CA GLU A 201 -17.41 2.92 0.37
C GLU A 201 -17.02 2.68 -1.09
N GLN A 202 -16.11 3.48 -1.60
CA GLN A 202 -15.50 3.25 -2.89
C GLN A 202 -14.28 2.34 -2.70
N VAL A 203 -14.39 1.10 -3.18
CA VAL A 203 -13.40 0.03 -2.98
C VAL A 203 -12.55 -0.26 -4.22
N ASP A 204 -12.81 0.44 -5.33
CA ASP A 204 -12.02 0.40 -6.54
C ASP A 204 -11.84 1.84 -7.07
N PRO A 205 -10.57 2.29 -7.15
CA PRO A 205 -9.38 1.70 -6.57
C PRO A 205 -9.44 1.63 -5.04
N ILE A 206 -8.51 0.88 -4.40
CA ILE A 206 -8.39 0.78 -2.94
C ILE A 206 -7.06 1.37 -2.48
N TYR A 207 -7.03 1.92 -1.27
CA TYR A 207 -5.81 2.37 -0.61
C TYR A 207 -5.23 1.29 0.30
N VAL A 208 -3.91 1.27 0.40
CA VAL A 208 -3.19 0.57 1.46
C VAL A 208 -2.36 1.57 2.25
N TYR A 209 -2.55 1.61 3.56
CA TYR A 209 -1.74 2.38 4.49
C TYR A 209 -0.70 1.47 5.12
N PHE A 210 0.54 1.92 5.18
CA PHE A 210 1.64 1.20 5.80
C PHE A 210 2.69 2.16 6.33
N ASP A 211 3.40 1.74 7.36
CA ASP A 211 4.39 2.55 8.04
C ASP A 211 5.80 2.01 7.76
N GLN A 212 6.77 2.91 7.65
CA GLN A 212 8.19 2.58 7.53
C GLN A 212 9.01 3.35 8.57
N PRO A 213 10.01 2.73 9.23
CA PRO A 213 10.89 3.43 10.15
C PRO A 213 11.60 4.60 9.47
N ALA A 214 11.63 5.77 10.10
CA ALA A 214 12.29 6.97 9.57
C ALA A 214 13.79 6.73 9.30
N SER A 215 14.45 5.89 10.10
CA SER A 215 15.85 5.52 9.91
C SER A 215 16.13 4.79 8.59
N GLU A 216 15.16 4.05 8.06
CA GLU A 216 15.29 3.40 6.74
C GLU A 216 15.18 4.42 5.61
N PHE A 217 14.27 5.39 5.75
CA PHE A 217 14.13 6.47 4.81
C PHE A 217 15.41 7.33 4.73
N GLU A 218 16.03 7.65 5.88
CA GLU A 218 17.30 8.35 5.92
C GLU A 218 18.46 7.58 5.28
N ARG A 219 18.51 6.24 5.47
CA ARG A 219 19.49 5.40 4.79
C ARG A 219 19.34 5.46 3.28
N LEU A 220 18.09 5.38 2.81
CA LEU A 220 17.77 5.41 1.39
C LEU A 220 18.17 6.75 0.77
N GLN A 221 17.90 7.86 1.45
CA GLN A 221 18.32 9.19 1.01
C GLN A 221 19.85 9.32 0.95
N ARG A 222 20.57 8.81 1.95
CA ARG A 222 22.04 8.82 1.94
C ARG A 222 22.60 7.98 0.80
N ALA A 223 22.03 6.82 0.54
CA ALA A 223 22.43 5.96 -0.58
C ALA A 223 22.14 6.60 -1.95
N GLN A 224 21.06 7.39 -2.07
CA GLN A 224 20.77 8.19 -3.25
C GLN A 224 21.80 9.32 -3.42
N ALA A 225 22.10 10.04 -2.36
CA ALA A 225 23.06 11.15 -2.40
C ALA A 225 24.47 10.69 -2.79
N SER A 226 24.85 9.45 -2.44
CA SER A 226 26.13 8.83 -2.87
C SER A 226 26.08 8.26 -4.29
N GLY A 227 24.96 8.29 -5.00
CA GLY A 227 24.78 7.70 -6.33
C GLY A 227 24.70 6.16 -6.36
N ALA A 228 24.77 5.50 -5.19
CA ALA A 228 24.67 4.05 -5.10
C ALA A 228 23.27 3.53 -5.47
N VAL A 229 22.23 4.30 -5.17
CA VAL A 229 20.84 3.95 -5.40
C VAL A 229 20.18 5.01 -6.30
N THR A 230 19.47 4.52 -7.31
CA THR A 230 18.53 5.34 -8.08
C THR A 230 17.14 5.11 -7.50
N LEU A 231 16.57 6.15 -6.88
CA LEU A 231 15.19 6.08 -6.38
C LEU A 231 14.20 6.17 -7.54
N SER A 232 13.05 5.51 -7.36
CA SER A 232 11.90 5.74 -8.24
C SER A 232 11.45 7.20 -8.10
N GLU A 233 11.32 7.92 -9.22
CA GLU A 233 10.95 9.33 -9.22
C GLU A 233 9.55 9.54 -8.64
N GLY A 234 9.43 10.37 -7.62
CA GLY A 234 8.17 10.82 -7.02
C GLY A 234 7.24 9.68 -6.61
N ASN A 235 5.98 9.76 -7.05
CA ASN A 235 4.93 8.78 -6.76
C ASN A 235 4.99 7.52 -7.66
N LEU A 236 6.11 7.27 -8.35
CA LEU A 236 6.26 6.13 -9.26
C LEU A 236 6.77 4.86 -8.59
N ALA A 237 7.03 4.87 -7.29
CA ALA A 237 7.43 3.65 -6.58
C ALA A 237 6.32 2.58 -6.70
N GLU A 238 6.71 1.41 -7.24
CA GLU A 238 5.79 0.29 -7.44
C GLU A 238 5.42 -0.31 -6.09
N VAL A 239 4.11 -0.46 -5.88
CA VAL A 239 3.54 -1.12 -4.70
C VAL A 239 2.88 -2.42 -5.15
N ARG A 240 3.29 -3.55 -4.58
CA ARG A 240 2.62 -4.83 -4.75
C ARG A 240 2.08 -5.32 -3.42
N LEU A 241 0.96 -6.02 -3.47
CA LEU A 241 0.36 -6.62 -2.29
C LEU A 241 0.58 -8.12 -2.28
N LYS A 242 0.93 -8.65 -1.11
CA LYS A 242 0.92 -10.06 -0.82
C LYS A 242 -0.22 -10.32 0.16
N ARG A 243 -1.15 -11.20 -0.21
CA ARG A 243 -2.30 -11.56 0.61
C ARG A 243 -1.87 -12.38 1.83
N GLY A 244 -2.78 -12.54 2.79
CA GLY A 244 -2.52 -13.32 4.00
C GLY A 244 -2.17 -14.80 3.75
N ASP A 245 -2.57 -15.35 2.61
CA ASP A 245 -2.21 -16.71 2.15
C ASP A 245 -0.81 -16.80 1.51
N GLY A 246 -0.12 -15.67 1.40
CA GLY A 246 1.22 -15.59 0.80
C GLY A 246 1.23 -15.38 -0.70
N THR A 247 0.08 -15.37 -1.37
CA THR A 247 -0.01 -15.11 -2.81
C THR A 247 0.13 -13.63 -3.13
N LEU A 248 0.83 -13.31 -4.21
CA LEU A 248 0.88 -11.93 -4.73
C LEU A 248 -0.47 -11.59 -5.38
N TYR A 249 -0.91 -10.36 -5.17
CA TYR A 249 -2.04 -9.81 -5.90
C TYR A 249 -1.56 -9.35 -7.28
N ASP A 250 -2.31 -9.67 -8.33
CA ASP A 250 -1.86 -9.49 -9.72
C ASP A 250 -1.73 -8.03 -10.12
N GLU A 251 -2.63 -7.16 -9.60
CA GLU A 251 -2.61 -5.74 -9.91
C GLU A 251 -1.48 -5.02 -9.16
N LYS A 252 -0.74 -4.23 -9.93
CA LYS A 252 0.29 -3.34 -9.39
C LYS A 252 -0.34 -2.03 -8.96
N GLY A 253 0.14 -1.52 -7.85
CA GLY A 253 -0.20 -0.19 -7.37
C GLY A 253 0.98 0.78 -7.48
N THR A 254 0.69 2.03 -7.18
CA THR A 254 1.66 3.11 -7.10
C THR A 254 1.62 3.72 -5.71
N LEU A 255 2.75 4.25 -5.26
CA LEU A 255 2.78 5.09 -4.08
C LEU A 255 2.01 6.38 -4.39
N ASP A 256 0.95 6.65 -3.63
CA ASP A 256 0.07 7.81 -3.83
C ASP A 256 0.44 8.97 -2.90
N PHE A 257 0.92 8.66 -1.71
CA PHE A 257 1.24 9.64 -0.68
C PHE A 257 2.29 9.12 0.28
N SER A 258 3.21 9.99 0.70
CA SER A 258 4.09 9.81 1.85
C SER A 258 3.96 11.01 2.78
N ASP A 259 3.81 10.76 4.07
CA ASP A 259 3.81 11.85 5.04
C ASP A 259 5.22 12.43 5.15
N TYR A 260 5.31 13.76 5.33
CA TYR A 260 6.58 14.45 5.61
C TYR A 260 6.88 14.54 7.11
N SER A 261 6.00 13.99 7.96
CA SER A 261 6.14 13.98 9.40
C SER A 261 6.45 12.57 9.91
N VAL A 262 7.31 12.51 10.93
CA VAL A 262 7.59 11.29 11.67
C VAL A 262 6.63 11.23 12.85
N ASN A 263 5.92 10.13 13.00
CA ASN A 263 5.09 9.91 14.18
C ASN A 263 6.00 9.82 15.42
N PRO A 264 5.87 10.72 16.40
CA PRO A 264 6.79 10.77 17.56
C PRO A 264 6.69 9.55 18.48
N THR A 265 5.57 8.82 18.42
CA THR A 265 5.36 7.63 19.26
C THR A 265 6.00 6.39 18.66
N THR A 266 5.95 6.24 17.33
CA THR A 266 6.43 5.03 16.64
C THR A 266 7.76 5.23 15.93
N GLY A 267 8.20 6.49 15.70
CA GLY A 267 9.39 6.80 14.91
C GLY A 267 9.26 6.43 13.44
N ALA A 268 8.04 6.27 12.96
CA ALA A 268 7.74 5.83 11.59
C ALA A 268 7.14 6.96 10.74
N VAL A 269 7.32 6.86 9.44
CA VAL A 269 6.68 7.67 8.41
C VAL A 269 5.55 6.86 7.80
N ALA A 270 4.38 7.50 7.65
CA ALA A 270 3.22 6.86 7.04
C ALA A 270 3.24 7.01 5.51
N PHE A 271 2.91 5.92 4.84
CA PHE A 271 2.82 5.85 3.39
C PHE A 271 1.44 5.35 2.97
N ARG A 272 1.01 5.77 1.79
CA ARG A 272 -0.23 5.30 1.18
C ARG A 272 0.03 4.87 -0.25
N GLY A 273 -0.32 3.62 -0.55
CA GLY A 273 -0.36 3.09 -1.91
C GLY A 273 -1.78 3.06 -2.45
N LYS A 274 -1.93 3.22 -3.76
CA LYS A 274 -3.18 3.12 -4.50
C LYS A 274 -3.12 1.94 -5.46
N ILE A 275 -4.07 1.03 -5.36
CA ILE A 275 -4.09 -0.23 -6.12
C ILE A 275 -5.47 -0.39 -6.78
N ALA A 276 -5.49 -0.84 -8.04
CA ALA A 276 -6.73 -1.22 -8.72
C ALA A 276 -7.34 -2.47 -8.06
N ASN A 277 -8.66 -2.51 -7.96
CA ASN A 277 -9.39 -3.62 -7.33
C ASN A 277 -10.66 -3.96 -8.13
N PRO A 278 -10.53 -4.26 -9.45
CA PRO A 278 -11.67 -4.48 -10.32
C PRO A 278 -12.57 -5.63 -9.85
N ASP A 279 -11.98 -6.72 -9.39
CA ASP A 279 -12.68 -7.89 -8.89
C ASP A 279 -13.17 -7.76 -7.44
N ARG A 280 -12.81 -6.66 -6.77
CA ARG A 280 -13.20 -6.35 -5.38
C ARG A 280 -12.81 -7.44 -4.38
N LEU A 281 -11.73 -8.16 -4.64
CA LEU A 281 -11.19 -9.18 -3.75
C LEU A 281 -10.52 -8.56 -2.52
N LEU A 282 -10.01 -7.35 -2.66
CA LEU A 282 -9.43 -6.57 -1.57
C LEU A 282 -10.55 -5.84 -0.83
N LEU A 283 -10.71 -6.16 0.45
CA LEU A 283 -11.76 -5.55 1.29
C LEU A 283 -11.15 -4.53 2.24
N PRO A 284 -11.82 -3.39 2.47
CA PRO A 284 -11.43 -2.42 3.51
C PRO A 284 -11.26 -3.11 4.87
N GLY A 285 -10.22 -2.72 5.59
CA GLY A 285 -9.88 -3.30 6.90
C GLY A 285 -8.99 -4.52 6.87
N MET A 286 -8.81 -5.20 5.74
CA MET A 286 -7.89 -6.34 5.62
C MET A 286 -6.43 -5.92 5.86
N TYR A 287 -5.67 -6.81 6.53
CA TYR A 287 -4.23 -6.71 6.62
C TYR A 287 -3.58 -7.43 5.44
N VAL A 288 -2.56 -6.81 4.89
CA VAL A 288 -1.78 -7.31 3.75
C VAL A 288 -0.30 -7.01 3.96
N THR A 289 0.58 -7.77 3.32
CA THR A 289 1.99 -7.40 3.24
C THR A 289 2.20 -6.56 1.98
N VAL A 290 2.70 -5.36 2.18
CA VAL A 290 3.05 -4.41 1.12
C VAL A 290 4.49 -4.66 0.71
N ARG A 291 4.75 -4.87 -0.56
CA ARG A 291 6.09 -4.91 -1.16
C ARG A 291 6.29 -3.61 -1.94
N LEU A 292 7.10 -2.72 -1.38
CA LEU A 292 7.45 -1.43 -1.97
C LEU A 292 8.79 -1.56 -2.69
N THR A 293 8.84 -1.28 -3.99
CA THR A 293 10.08 -1.12 -4.72
C THR A 293 10.51 0.34 -4.64
N ALA A 294 11.38 0.64 -3.66
CA ALA A 294 11.79 2.02 -3.35
C ALA A 294 12.79 2.60 -4.34
N GLY A 295 13.50 1.75 -5.08
CA GLY A 295 14.53 2.15 -6.04
C GLY A 295 15.36 0.96 -6.49
N THR A 296 16.49 1.25 -7.12
CA THR A 296 17.40 0.23 -7.66
C THR A 296 18.82 0.54 -7.23
N LEU A 297 19.51 -0.46 -6.70
CA LEU A 297 20.94 -0.40 -6.42
C LEU A 297 21.70 -0.67 -7.73
N ASN A 298 22.51 0.29 -8.19
CA ASN A 298 23.12 0.24 -9.52
C ASN A 298 24.22 -0.80 -9.67
N ASN A 299 25.02 -1.06 -8.62
CA ASN A 299 26.15 -2.00 -8.60
C ASN A 299 26.02 -2.95 -7.39
N GLY A 300 24.86 -3.55 -7.22
CA GLY A 300 24.62 -4.49 -6.13
C GLY A 300 25.08 -5.91 -6.48
N PHE A 301 25.59 -6.63 -5.49
CA PHE A 301 25.88 -8.06 -5.62
C PHE A 301 24.78 -8.85 -4.91
N ARG A 302 24.27 -9.88 -5.57
CA ARG A 302 23.35 -10.83 -4.93
C ARG A 302 24.17 -11.99 -4.37
N VAL A 303 24.08 -12.20 -3.06
CA VAL A 303 24.81 -13.22 -2.32
C VAL A 303 23.82 -14.07 -1.53
N PRO A 304 23.80 -15.41 -1.73
CA PRO A 304 22.92 -16.29 -0.97
C PRO A 304 23.05 -16.08 0.53
N GLN A 305 21.92 -16.09 1.25
CA GLN A 305 21.91 -15.82 2.69
C GLN A 305 22.84 -16.70 3.49
N LEU A 306 23.00 -17.95 3.08
CA LEU A 306 23.88 -18.93 3.74
C LEU A 306 25.36 -18.55 3.68
N ALA A 307 25.78 -17.73 2.71
CA ALA A 307 27.17 -17.32 2.55
C ALA A 307 27.56 -16.12 3.43
N VAL A 308 26.60 -15.33 3.89
CA VAL A 308 26.84 -14.14 4.72
C VAL A 308 26.86 -14.54 6.19
N GLN A 309 28.04 -14.43 6.79
CA GLN A 309 28.23 -14.62 8.22
C GLN A 309 28.32 -13.29 8.97
N ARG A 310 28.16 -13.32 10.29
CA ARG A 310 28.27 -12.13 11.15
C ARG A 310 29.14 -12.43 12.34
N ASP A 311 30.00 -11.48 12.68
CA ASP A 311 30.79 -11.47 13.90
C ASP A 311 30.60 -10.15 14.67
N GLY A 312 31.40 -9.93 15.72
CA GLY A 312 31.35 -8.70 16.50
C GLY A 312 31.70 -7.41 15.75
N GLN A 313 32.26 -7.51 14.55
CA GLN A 313 32.61 -6.37 13.70
C GLN A 313 31.65 -6.16 12.52
N GLY A 314 30.65 -7.04 12.34
CA GLY A 314 29.62 -6.90 11.31
C GLY A 314 29.55 -8.09 10.32
N PRO A 315 28.80 -7.93 9.20
CA PRO A 315 28.66 -8.97 8.20
C PRO A 315 29.93 -9.17 7.38
N PHE A 316 30.21 -10.43 7.01
CA PHE A 316 31.33 -10.80 6.15
C PHE A 316 30.99 -12.04 5.33
N VAL A 317 31.73 -12.24 4.25
CA VAL A 317 31.70 -13.45 3.44
C VAL A 317 33.10 -14.06 3.34
N LEU A 318 33.18 -15.36 3.08
CA LEU A 318 34.42 -16.05 2.74
C LEU A 318 34.48 -16.20 1.22
N THR A 319 35.61 -15.81 0.65
CA THR A 319 35.89 -15.91 -0.80
C THR A 319 37.12 -16.79 -1.03
N VAL A 320 37.18 -17.48 -2.17
CA VAL A 320 38.37 -18.19 -2.62
C VAL A 320 39.12 -17.28 -3.59
N GLY A 321 40.35 -16.94 -3.24
CA GLY A 321 41.24 -16.17 -4.11
C GLY A 321 41.80 -16.98 -5.28
N ALA A 322 42.37 -16.30 -6.27
CA ALA A 322 43.04 -16.95 -7.40
C ALA A 322 44.23 -17.86 -6.98
N ASP A 323 44.76 -17.63 -5.78
CA ASP A 323 45.83 -18.44 -5.16
C ASP A 323 45.28 -19.68 -4.44
N GLY A 324 43.98 -19.94 -4.49
CA GLY A 324 43.33 -21.07 -3.81
C GLY A 324 43.24 -20.92 -2.30
N LYS A 325 43.42 -19.70 -1.75
CA LYS A 325 43.31 -19.43 -0.34
C LYS A 325 41.98 -18.76 -0.01
N VAL A 326 41.46 -19.06 1.17
CA VAL A 326 40.25 -18.46 1.70
C VAL A 326 40.55 -17.07 2.27
N ALA A 327 39.87 -16.05 1.76
CA ALA A 327 39.93 -14.68 2.27
C ALA A 327 38.60 -14.31 2.93
N GLN A 328 38.66 -13.60 4.06
CA GLN A 328 37.50 -12.99 4.68
C GLN A 328 37.32 -11.57 4.14
N LYS A 329 36.17 -11.27 3.52
CA LYS A 329 35.84 -9.95 3.03
C LYS A 329 34.67 -9.37 3.83
N ARG A 330 34.86 -8.18 4.39
CA ARG A 330 33.77 -7.42 5.03
C ARG A 330 32.85 -6.90 3.95
N VAL A 331 31.55 -7.02 4.19
CA VAL A 331 30.53 -6.61 3.25
C VAL A 331 29.49 -5.73 3.91
N GLU A 332 28.91 -4.82 3.15
CA GLU A 332 27.79 -3.99 3.61
C GLU A 332 26.51 -4.53 2.98
N THR A 333 25.61 -5.04 3.82
CA THR A 333 24.32 -5.59 3.39
C THR A 333 23.24 -4.51 3.47
N VAL A 334 22.50 -4.29 2.38
CA VAL A 334 21.47 -3.22 2.27
C VAL A 334 20.07 -3.80 2.43
N ALA A 335 19.79 -4.93 1.80
CA ALA A 335 18.47 -5.54 1.78
C ALA A 335 18.56 -7.06 1.61
N VAL A 336 17.43 -7.74 1.83
CA VAL A 336 17.20 -9.11 1.39
C VAL A 336 16.18 -9.06 0.27
N VAL A 337 16.50 -9.70 -0.86
CA VAL A 337 15.60 -9.85 -2.00
C VAL A 337 15.47 -11.33 -2.31
N ASP A 338 14.27 -11.85 -2.25
CA ASP A 338 13.97 -13.28 -2.32
C ASP A 338 14.74 -14.06 -1.22
N ASN A 339 15.77 -14.82 -1.56
CA ASN A 339 16.61 -15.57 -0.60
C ASN A 339 18.08 -15.13 -0.60
N ASP A 340 18.38 -13.97 -1.19
CA ASP A 340 19.73 -13.42 -1.31
C ASP A 340 19.89 -12.12 -0.52
N TRP A 341 21.05 -11.93 0.09
CA TRP A 341 21.50 -10.63 0.56
C TRP A 341 21.93 -9.75 -0.62
N VAL A 342 21.48 -8.53 -0.63
CA VAL A 342 21.97 -7.48 -1.51
C VAL A 342 23.12 -6.76 -0.81
N VAL A 343 24.30 -6.89 -1.40
CA VAL A 343 25.55 -6.31 -0.90
C VAL A 343 25.91 -5.10 -1.76
N SER A 344 26.14 -3.95 -1.12
CA SER A 344 26.49 -2.69 -1.79
C SER A 344 27.99 -2.46 -1.92
N SER A 345 28.79 -3.04 -1.03
CA SER A 345 30.25 -2.85 -1.00
C SER A 345 30.98 -4.04 -0.37
N GLY A 346 32.27 -4.15 -0.63
CA GLY A 346 33.15 -5.19 -0.07
C GLY A 346 33.41 -6.37 -1.00
N LEU A 347 32.74 -6.45 -2.15
CA LEU A 347 32.97 -7.46 -3.20
C LEU A 347 33.46 -6.82 -4.50
N ALA A 348 34.20 -7.59 -5.27
CA ALA A 348 34.64 -7.24 -6.63
C ALA A 348 33.96 -8.16 -7.65
N ASP A 349 33.96 -7.72 -8.91
CA ASP A 349 33.44 -8.51 -10.01
C ASP A 349 34.26 -9.80 -10.16
N GLY A 350 33.56 -10.94 -10.26
CA GLY A 350 34.21 -12.26 -10.39
C GLY A 350 34.64 -12.89 -9.06
N ASP A 351 34.35 -12.29 -7.91
CA ASP A 351 34.66 -12.91 -6.62
C ASP A 351 33.92 -14.25 -6.44
N GLN A 352 34.66 -15.26 -5.99
CA GLN A 352 34.13 -16.60 -5.72
C GLN A 352 33.72 -16.71 -4.26
N VAL A 353 32.43 -16.45 -3.98
CA VAL A 353 31.87 -16.48 -2.62
C VAL A 353 31.53 -17.92 -2.24
N ILE A 354 31.97 -18.36 -1.06
CA ILE A 354 31.73 -19.70 -0.55
C ILE A 354 30.28 -19.79 -0.03
N VAL A 355 29.53 -20.72 -0.61
CA VAL A 355 28.10 -20.97 -0.24
C VAL A 355 27.91 -22.32 0.46
N SER A 356 28.85 -23.24 0.32
CA SER A 356 28.81 -24.54 1.01
C SER A 356 30.19 -24.98 1.46
N GLY A 357 30.26 -25.77 2.54
CA GLY A 357 31.53 -26.21 3.11
C GLY A 357 32.20 -25.16 4.02
N LEU A 358 31.51 -24.13 4.43
CA LEU A 358 31.99 -23.04 5.30
C LEU A 358 32.65 -23.54 6.61
N GLN A 359 32.17 -24.68 7.15
CA GLN A 359 32.72 -25.28 8.38
C GLN A 359 34.06 -26.00 8.16
N LYS A 360 34.44 -26.27 6.89
CA LYS A 360 35.67 -27.01 6.52
C LYS A 360 36.86 -26.10 6.30
N VAL A 361 36.64 -24.79 6.25
CA VAL A 361 37.65 -23.80 5.88
C VAL A 361 37.78 -22.71 6.93
N GLN A 362 39.00 -22.16 7.00
CA GLN A 362 39.31 -21.02 7.85
C GLN A 362 39.98 -19.93 7.02
N PRO A 363 39.84 -18.65 7.36
CA PRO A 363 40.58 -17.57 6.69
C PRO A 363 42.09 -17.85 6.66
N GLY A 364 42.70 -17.70 5.48
CA GLY A 364 44.10 -17.99 5.24
C GLY A 364 44.42 -19.46 4.86
N GLY A 365 43.45 -20.38 5.05
CA GLY A 365 43.62 -21.80 4.70
C GLY A 365 43.41 -22.06 3.19
N PRO A 366 43.97 -23.20 2.68
CA PRO A 366 43.76 -23.60 1.28
C PRO A 366 42.36 -24.18 1.10
N ALA A 367 41.72 -23.88 -0.06
CA ALA A 367 40.46 -24.46 -0.48
C ALA A 367 40.42 -24.70 -1.99
N LYS A 368 39.72 -25.75 -2.39
CA LYS A 368 39.45 -26.02 -3.80
C LYS A 368 38.00 -25.58 -4.12
N ALA A 369 37.90 -24.58 -4.98
CA ALA A 369 36.59 -24.05 -5.40
C ALA A 369 35.90 -25.00 -6.39
N ALA A 370 34.67 -25.38 -6.11
CA ALA A 370 33.74 -26.03 -7.03
C ALA A 370 32.60 -25.07 -7.32
N VAL A 371 32.47 -24.60 -8.55
CA VAL A 371 31.40 -23.66 -8.91
C VAL A 371 30.04 -24.36 -8.82
N VAL A 372 29.16 -23.84 -7.98
CA VAL A 372 27.79 -24.34 -7.80
C VAL A 372 26.84 -23.31 -8.44
N PRO A 373 25.80 -23.74 -9.20
CA PRO A 373 24.79 -22.82 -9.68
C PRO A 373 24.16 -22.06 -8.50
N ALA A 374 23.93 -20.77 -8.66
CA ALA A 374 23.25 -19.99 -7.63
C ALA A 374 21.89 -20.63 -7.32
N PRO A 375 21.49 -20.79 -6.03
CA PRO A 375 20.19 -21.32 -5.67
C PRO A 375 19.11 -20.39 -6.26
N GLY A 376 18.32 -20.91 -7.22
CA GLY A 376 17.27 -20.14 -7.91
C GLY A 376 17.57 -19.79 -9.38
N ALA A 377 18.73 -20.16 -9.94
CA ALA A 377 18.92 -20.13 -11.39
C ALA A 377 18.13 -21.29 -12.02
N PRO A 378 17.36 -21.06 -13.11
CA PRO A 378 16.73 -22.16 -13.83
C PRO A 378 17.83 -23.13 -14.31
N PRO A 379 17.60 -24.45 -14.30
CA PRO A 379 18.60 -25.42 -14.72
C PRO A 379 19.01 -25.14 -16.16
N THR A 380 20.24 -24.63 -16.33
CA THR A 380 20.82 -24.48 -17.65
C THR A 380 21.12 -25.86 -18.21
N GLY A 381 20.29 -26.29 -19.19
CA GLY A 381 20.63 -27.21 -20.21
C GLY A 381 20.99 -28.64 -19.78
N GLN A 382 20.00 -29.47 -19.49
CA GLN A 382 20.10 -30.85 -19.94
C GLN A 382 19.83 -30.86 -21.45
N PRO A 383 20.74 -31.39 -22.28
CA PRO A 383 20.41 -31.62 -23.68
C PRO A 383 19.24 -32.60 -23.75
N ALA A 384 18.18 -32.22 -24.45
CA ALA A 384 17.02 -33.07 -24.70
C ALA A 384 17.50 -34.43 -25.21
N GLN A 385 17.22 -35.48 -24.45
CA GLN A 385 17.34 -36.85 -24.98
C GLN A 385 16.32 -36.97 -26.12
N PRO A 386 16.73 -37.48 -27.29
CA PRO A 386 15.79 -37.71 -28.37
C PRO A 386 14.75 -38.73 -27.94
N GLU A 387 13.53 -38.30 -28.00
CA GLU A 387 12.32 -39.11 -27.77
C GLU A 387 12.33 -40.28 -28.76
N LYS A 388 12.36 -41.50 -28.21
CA LYS A 388 12.31 -42.75 -29.00
C LYS A 388 10.89 -42.87 -29.56
N PRO A 389 10.70 -43.05 -30.88
CA PRO A 389 9.37 -43.13 -31.44
C PRO A 389 8.65 -44.40 -30.91
N ASP A 390 7.46 -44.20 -30.40
CA ASP A 390 6.53 -45.27 -30.00
C ASP A 390 6.16 -46.13 -31.18
N ALA A 391 6.32 -47.44 -30.99
CA ALA A 391 5.89 -48.46 -31.94
C ALA A 391 4.33 -48.55 -31.93
N PRO A 392 3.71 -48.78 -33.08
CA PRO A 392 2.25 -48.84 -33.18
C PRO A 392 1.68 -50.09 -32.48
N ALA A 393 0.69 -49.89 -31.62
CA ALA A 393 -0.06 -50.96 -31.00
C ALA A 393 -0.88 -51.69 -32.05
N THR A 394 -0.62 -52.99 -32.20
CA THR A 394 -1.45 -53.94 -32.97
C THR A 394 -2.72 -54.22 -32.22
N SER A 395 -3.83 -54.00 -32.89
CA SER A 395 -5.17 -54.43 -32.52
C SER A 395 -5.32 -55.93 -32.70
N THR A 396 -5.83 -56.58 -31.68
CA THR A 396 -6.71 -57.77 -31.78
C THR A 396 -7.86 -57.65 -30.80
#